data_a3c05fd855d47be00aacb445a7e36789
#
_entry.id   a3c05fd855d47be00aacb445a7e36789
#
_cell.length_a   1.000
_cell.length_b   1.000
_cell.length_c   1.000
_cell.angle_alpha   90.00
_cell.angle_beta   90.00
_cell.angle_gamma   90.00
#
_symmetry.space_group_name_H-M   'P 1'
#
loop_
_entity.id
_entity.type
_entity.pdbx_description
1 polymer ?
#
loop_
_entity_poly.entity_id
_entity_poly.type
_entity_poly.pdbx_seq_one_letter_code
_entity_poly.pdbx_strand_id
1 'polypeptide(L)'
;MIRFHDEKLYLVSQGSYMTGGRVAYGLATESGELYLTITVNLPDSPLDPATQSHVKSYSENEGLVETLVKEGLCVIDDVLSVEHVKVHLVTWTSKLVSELASARLFFQRSLGAQVQRDLRSVTRDG
;
A
#
# COMPACT_ATOMS: atom_id res chain seq x y z
N MET A 1 0.12 5.33 9.01
CA MET A 1 1.34 4.55 9.24
C MET A 1 0.97 3.17 9.74
N ILE A 2 1.57 2.15 9.15
CA ILE A 2 1.30 0.74 9.43
C ILE A 2 2.62 0.11 9.86
N ARG A 3 2.59 -0.66 10.95
CA ARG A 3 3.79 -1.37 11.40
C ARG A 3 3.68 -2.85 11.00
N PHE A 4 4.66 -3.30 10.19
CA PHE A 4 4.73 -4.68 9.71
C PHE A 4 6.21 -5.06 9.57
N HIS A 5 6.61 -6.28 9.98
CA HIS A 5 8.01 -6.71 10.05
C HIS A 5 8.90 -5.75 10.87
N ASP A 6 8.35 -5.16 11.94
CA ASP A 6 9.02 -4.14 12.76
C ASP A 6 9.39 -2.86 12.00
N GLU A 7 8.85 -2.68 10.79
CA GLU A 7 9.05 -1.50 9.97
C GLU A 7 7.85 -0.56 10.07
N LYS A 8 8.13 0.75 10.03
CA LYS A 8 7.10 1.77 9.87
C LYS A 8 6.86 1.97 8.39
N LEU A 9 5.66 1.67 7.93
CA LEU A 9 5.34 1.65 6.52
C LEU A 9 4.14 2.54 6.23
N TYR A 10 4.09 3.03 4.99
CA TYR A 10 3.06 3.95 4.52
C TYR A 10 2.32 3.35 3.34
N LEU A 11 1.00 3.39 3.42
CA LEU A 11 0.12 2.86 2.38
C LEU A 11 0.16 3.78 1.17
N VAL A 12 0.49 3.23 0.01
CA VAL A 12 0.62 3.97 -1.24
C VAL A 12 -0.14 3.29 -2.37
N SER A 13 -0.63 4.08 -3.31
CA SER A 13 -1.17 3.58 -4.57
C SER A 13 -0.03 3.47 -5.58
N GLN A 14 0.06 2.33 -6.25
CA GLN A 14 1.06 2.07 -7.30
C GLN A 14 0.49 2.24 -8.71
N GLY A 15 -0.71 2.83 -8.84
CA GLY A 15 -1.42 2.95 -10.10
C GLY A 15 -2.35 1.77 -10.34
N SER A 16 -2.63 1.48 -11.59
CA SER A 16 -3.58 0.44 -11.98
C SER A 16 -2.90 -0.64 -12.79
N TYR A 17 -3.34 -1.89 -12.60
CA TYR A 17 -2.88 -3.00 -13.42
C TYR A 17 -3.35 -2.81 -14.87
N MET A 18 -2.49 -3.11 -15.85
CA MET A 18 -2.82 -2.99 -17.27
C MET A 18 -3.97 -3.91 -17.66
N THR A 19 -3.98 -5.14 -17.14
CA THR A 19 -5.09 -6.08 -17.36
C THR A 19 -6.12 -5.90 -16.26
N GLY A 20 -7.34 -5.50 -16.63
CA GLY A 20 -8.46 -5.34 -15.69
C GLY A 20 -8.57 -3.95 -15.06
N GLY A 21 -7.52 -3.13 -15.09
CA GLY A 21 -7.56 -1.75 -14.59
C GLY A 21 -7.72 -1.58 -13.08
N ARG A 22 -7.59 -2.65 -12.31
CA ARG A 22 -7.73 -2.62 -10.84
C ARG A 22 -6.55 -1.91 -10.20
N VAL A 23 -6.81 -1.22 -9.08
CA VAL A 23 -5.77 -0.45 -8.40
C VAL A 23 -4.78 -1.37 -7.69
N ALA A 24 -3.49 -1.07 -7.82
CA ALA A 24 -2.43 -1.73 -7.09
C ALA A 24 -2.05 -0.89 -5.86
N TYR A 25 -2.02 -1.52 -4.69
CA TYR A 25 -1.59 -0.88 -3.45
C TYR A 25 -0.31 -1.53 -2.95
N GLY A 26 0.51 -0.74 -2.28
CA GLY A 26 1.75 -1.20 -1.68
C GLY A 26 2.03 -0.51 -0.36
N LEU A 27 3.10 -0.93 0.30
CA LEU A 27 3.64 -0.29 1.49
C LEU A 27 5.03 0.23 1.18
N ALA A 28 5.29 1.48 1.52
CA ALA A 28 6.56 2.15 1.31
C ALA A 28 7.23 2.49 2.64
N THR A 29 8.56 2.54 2.65
CA THR A 29 9.35 2.98 3.80
C THR A 29 9.26 4.49 3.98
N GLU A 30 9.82 5.01 5.06
CA GLU A 30 9.88 6.45 5.34
C GLU A 30 10.65 7.22 4.25
N SER A 31 11.58 6.56 3.56
CA SER A 31 12.33 7.16 2.45
C SER A 31 11.57 7.16 1.12
N GLY A 32 10.38 6.55 1.08
CA GLY A 32 9.55 6.47 -0.11
C GLY A 32 9.82 5.25 -0.98
N GLU A 33 10.73 4.37 -0.57
CA GLU A 33 11.01 3.15 -1.32
C GLU A 33 9.90 2.12 -1.09
N LEU A 34 9.50 1.44 -2.16
CA LEU A 34 8.53 0.36 -2.04
C LEU A 34 9.12 -0.79 -1.23
N TYR A 35 8.44 -1.16 -0.15
CA TYR A 35 8.84 -2.26 0.72
C TYR A 35 8.21 -3.58 0.26
N LEU A 36 6.90 -3.55 -0.02
CA LEU A 36 6.19 -4.70 -0.58
C LEU A 36 4.95 -4.23 -1.34
N THR A 37 4.44 -5.10 -2.21
CA THR A 37 3.15 -4.91 -2.88
C THR A 37 2.08 -5.66 -2.09
N ILE A 38 1.00 -4.98 -1.75
CA ILE A 38 -0.13 -5.57 -1.00
C ILE A 38 -0.99 -6.43 -1.91
N THR A 39 -1.32 -5.92 -3.09
CA THR A 39 -2.28 -6.53 -4.01
C THR A 39 -1.64 -7.52 -4.96
N VAL A 40 -2.47 -8.41 -5.50
CA VAL A 40 -2.12 -9.29 -6.61
C VAL A 40 -3.23 -9.18 -7.66
N ASN A 41 -2.84 -9.21 -8.93
CA ASN A 41 -3.81 -9.10 -10.01
C ASN A 41 -4.34 -10.47 -10.42
N LEU A 42 -5.63 -10.71 -10.16
CA LEU A 42 -6.35 -11.90 -10.60
C LEU A 42 -7.54 -11.43 -11.45
N PRO A 43 -7.31 -11.03 -12.72
CA PRO A 43 -8.32 -10.34 -13.52
C PRO A 43 -9.56 -11.18 -13.80
N ASP A 44 -9.43 -12.53 -13.79
CA ASP A 44 -10.56 -13.44 -14.03
C ASP A 44 -11.36 -13.78 -12.76
N SER A 45 -10.87 -13.38 -11.59
CA SER A 45 -11.59 -13.56 -10.33
C SER A 45 -12.44 -12.33 -10.04
N PRO A 46 -13.75 -12.52 -9.74
CA PRO A 46 -14.66 -11.38 -9.57
C PRO A 46 -14.38 -10.60 -8.29
N LEU A 47 -14.52 -9.29 -8.36
CA LEU A 47 -14.55 -8.38 -7.23
C LEU A 47 -15.23 -7.08 -7.64
N ASP A 48 -15.62 -6.28 -6.64
CA ASP A 48 -16.07 -4.91 -6.85
C ASP A 48 -14.83 -4.00 -6.88
N PRO A 49 -14.44 -3.47 -8.05
CA PRO A 49 -13.21 -2.68 -8.16
C PRO A 49 -13.23 -1.37 -7.36
N ALA A 50 -14.43 -0.88 -6.99
CA ALA A 50 -14.56 0.34 -6.19
C ALA A 50 -14.20 0.12 -4.73
N THR A 51 -14.40 -1.07 -4.18
CA THR A 51 -14.31 -1.34 -2.75
C THR A 51 -13.41 -2.52 -2.37
N GLN A 52 -13.10 -3.40 -3.31
CA GLN A 52 -12.42 -4.66 -3.02
C GLN A 52 -11.08 -4.79 -3.71
N SER A 53 -10.21 -5.61 -3.13
CA SER A 53 -8.93 -6.01 -3.73
C SER A 53 -8.62 -7.46 -3.39
N HIS A 54 -7.82 -8.09 -4.23
CA HIS A 54 -7.16 -9.35 -3.89
C HIS A 54 -5.84 -9.03 -3.20
N VAL A 55 -5.65 -9.51 -1.98
CA VAL A 55 -4.45 -9.26 -1.18
C VAL A 55 -3.54 -10.47 -1.21
N LYS A 56 -2.28 -10.24 -1.56
CA LYS A 56 -1.23 -11.23 -1.52
C LYS A 56 -0.97 -11.62 -0.06
N SER A 57 -1.10 -12.92 0.27
CA SER A 57 -1.01 -13.41 1.65
C SER A 57 0.03 -14.51 1.81
N TYR A 58 1.03 -14.53 0.95
CA TYR A 58 2.09 -15.53 0.92
C TYR A 58 3.45 -14.86 0.77
N SER A 59 4.53 -15.63 0.94
CA SER A 59 5.89 -15.13 0.83
C SER A 59 6.15 -14.00 1.85
N GLU A 60 6.72 -12.89 1.41
CA GLU A 60 7.00 -11.72 2.26
C GLU A 60 5.74 -11.06 2.83
N ASN A 61 4.57 -11.39 2.29
CA ASN A 61 3.29 -10.84 2.74
C ASN A 61 2.58 -11.71 3.78
N GLU A 62 3.20 -12.82 4.20
CA GLU A 62 2.59 -13.66 5.24
C GLU A 62 2.32 -12.83 6.49
N GLY A 63 1.09 -12.90 7.01
CA GLY A 63 0.64 -12.12 8.17
C GLY A 63 0.17 -10.71 7.85
N LEU A 64 0.33 -10.23 6.60
CA LEU A 64 -0.04 -8.87 6.24
C LEU A 64 -1.54 -8.61 6.36
N VAL A 65 -2.38 -9.51 5.84
CA VAL A 65 -3.83 -9.29 5.84
C VAL A 65 -4.36 -9.18 7.28
N GLU A 66 -3.84 -9.97 8.20
CA GLU A 66 -4.20 -9.90 9.62
C GLU A 66 -3.82 -8.53 10.20
N THR A 67 -2.68 -8.01 9.83
CA THR A 67 -2.24 -6.67 10.24
C THR A 67 -3.17 -5.59 9.69
N LEU A 68 -3.54 -5.67 8.41
CA LEU A 68 -4.44 -4.70 7.78
C LEU A 68 -5.82 -4.73 8.44
N VAL A 69 -6.34 -5.90 8.78
CA VAL A 69 -7.61 -6.05 9.50
C VAL A 69 -7.52 -5.45 10.90
N LYS A 70 -6.45 -5.76 11.62
CA LYS A 70 -6.21 -5.22 12.97
C LYS A 70 -6.13 -3.69 12.97
N GLU A 71 -5.54 -3.10 11.94
CA GLU A 71 -5.46 -1.66 11.75
C GLU A 71 -6.79 -1.04 11.30
N GLY A 72 -7.80 -1.84 11.05
CA GLY A 72 -9.12 -1.37 10.64
C GLY A 72 -9.21 -0.95 9.18
N LEU A 73 -8.24 -1.35 8.34
CA LEU A 73 -8.18 -0.94 6.95
C LEU A 73 -9.08 -1.75 6.04
N CYS A 74 -9.35 -3.00 6.40
CA CYS A 74 -10.19 -3.88 5.58
C CYS A 74 -10.87 -4.96 6.40
N VAL A 75 -11.84 -5.62 5.78
CA VAL A 75 -12.43 -6.87 6.27
C VAL A 75 -12.21 -7.95 5.23
N ILE A 76 -12.05 -9.19 5.69
CA ILE A 76 -11.87 -10.34 4.80
C ILE A 76 -13.23 -10.83 4.35
N ASP A 77 -13.43 -10.91 3.03
CA ASP A 77 -14.66 -11.42 2.44
C ASP A 77 -14.53 -12.90 2.03
N ASP A 78 -13.35 -13.29 1.58
CA ASP A 78 -13.12 -14.65 1.12
C ASP A 78 -11.62 -14.99 1.12
N VAL A 79 -11.33 -16.29 1.08
CA VAL A 79 -9.97 -16.80 0.94
C VAL A 79 -9.93 -17.69 -0.29
N LEU A 80 -9.10 -17.32 -1.25
CA LEU A 80 -8.95 -18.05 -2.51
C LEU A 80 -7.67 -18.88 -2.49
N SER A 81 -7.72 -20.07 -3.08
CA SER A 81 -6.52 -20.87 -3.33
C SER A 81 -6.16 -20.75 -4.81
N VAL A 82 -4.97 -20.20 -5.09
CA VAL A 82 -4.48 -20.01 -6.45
C VAL A 82 -3.09 -20.62 -6.52
N GLU A 83 -2.92 -21.68 -7.33
CA GLU A 83 -1.62 -22.35 -7.51
C GLU A 83 -0.92 -22.67 -6.18
N HIS A 84 -1.67 -23.25 -5.24
CA HIS A 84 -1.21 -23.68 -3.91
C HIS A 84 -0.89 -22.52 -2.94
N VAL A 85 -1.15 -21.27 -3.30
CA VAL A 85 -1.00 -20.12 -2.40
C VAL A 85 -2.36 -19.54 -2.05
N LYS A 86 -2.44 -18.87 -0.90
CA LYS A 86 -3.66 -18.23 -0.44
C LYS A 86 -3.66 -16.76 -0.81
N VAL A 87 -4.80 -16.30 -1.34
CA VAL A 87 -5.08 -14.91 -1.65
C VAL A 87 -6.36 -14.52 -0.93
N HIS A 88 -6.36 -13.38 -0.25
CA HIS A 88 -7.55 -12.91 0.45
C HIS A 88 -8.29 -11.87 -0.39
N LEU A 89 -9.60 -12.07 -0.56
CA LEU A 89 -10.47 -11.04 -1.08
C LEU A 89 -10.91 -10.17 0.10
N VAL A 90 -10.63 -8.87 0.03
CA VAL A 90 -10.94 -7.93 1.11
C VAL A 90 -11.80 -6.79 0.61
N THR A 91 -12.64 -6.25 1.50
CA THR A 91 -13.32 -4.97 1.32
C THR A 91 -12.59 -3.93 2.15
N TRP A 92 -12.16 -2.85 1.50
CA TRP A 92 -11.51 -1.73 2.17
C TRP A 92 -12.51 -0.89 2.95
N THR A 93 -12.10 -0.38 4.09
CA THR A 93 -12.89 0.58 4.88
C THR A 93 -12.56 2.00 4.46
N SER A 94 -13.31 2.97 4.98
CA SER A 94 -13.01 4.39 4.75
C SER A 94 -11.62 4.80 5.24
N LYS A 95 -11.03 4.04 6.15
CA LYS A 95 -9.69 4.29 6.66
C LYS A 95 -8.61 4.14 5.59
N LEU A 96 -8.86 3.36 4.52
CA LEU A 96 -7.94 3.27 3.39
C LEU A 96 -7.66 4.65 2.79
N VAL A 97 -8.71 5.43 2.53
CA VAL A 97 -8.59 6.78 1.96
C VAL A 97 -7.80 7.70 2.89
N SER A 98 -8.08 7.64 4.19
CA SER A 98 -7.36 8.43 5.20
C SER A 98 -5.87 8.07 5.26
N GLU A 99 -5.54 6.80 5.22
CA GLU A 99 -4.14 6.34 5.24
C GLU A 99 -3.40 6.74 3.96
N LEU A 100 -4.04 6.63 2.80
CA LEU A 100 -3.45 7.08 1.53
C LEU A 100 -3.19 8.59 1.55
N ALA A 101 -4.12 9.38 2.07
CA ALA A 101 -3.97 10.81 2.18
C ALA A 101 -2.86 11.20 3.15
N SER A 102 -2.78 10.52 4.30
CA SER A 102 -1.73 10.74 5.30
C SER A 102 -0.35 10.44 4.75
N ALA A 103 -0.19 9.34 4.02
CA ALA A 103 1.07 8.97 3.38
C ALA A 103 1.47 10.00 2.32
N ARG A 104 0.52 10.46 1.52
CA ARG A 104 0.78 11.48 0.50
C ARG A 104 1.29 12.77 1.14
N LEU A 105 0.67 13.23 2.22
CA LEU A 105 1.10 14.41 2.97
C LEU A 105 2.50 14.22 3.57
N PHE A 106 2.75 13.06 4.15
CA PHE A 106 4.06 12.73 4.71
C PHE A 106 5.17 12.85 3.66
N PHE A 107 4.98 12.25 2.49
CA PHE A 107 5.98 12.28 1.42
C PHE A 107 6.12 13.67 0.79
N GLN A 108 5.04 14.43 0.67
CA GLN A 108 5.10 15.81 0.19
C GLN A 108 5.90 16.70 1.14
N ARG A 109 5.71 16.56 2.45
CA ARG A 109 6.48 17.30 3.47
C ARG A 109 7.95 16.92 3.44
N SER A 110 8.25 15.63 3.32
CA SER A 110 9.63 15.14 3.24
C SER A 110 10.33 15.69 2.00
N LEU A 111 9.65 15.69 0.85
CA LEU A 111 10.18 16.26 -0.39
C LEU A 111 10.37 17.78 -0.25
N GLY A 112 9.41 18.50 0.32
CA GLY A 112 9.51 19.93 0.56
C GLY A 112 10.69 20.28 1.45
N ALA A 113 10.92 19.54 2.53
CA ALA A 113 12.07 19.74 3.41
C ALA A 113 13.39 19.49 2.68
N GLN A 114 13.44 18.47 1.81
CA GLN A 114 14.64 18.19 1.01
C GLN A 114 14.93 19.32 0.02
N VAL A 115 13.92 19.82 -0.67
CA VAL A 115 14.06 20.96 -1.59
C VAL A 115 14.57 22.21 -0.86
N GLN A 116 14.06 22.50 0.33
CA GLN A 116 14.54 23.63 1.14
C GLN A 116 16.00 23.49 1.53
N ARG A 117 16.44 22.30 1.92
CA ARG A 117 17.84 22.03 2.24
C ARG A 117 18.74 22.23 1.01
N ASP A 118 18.32 21.74 -0.14
CA ASP A 118 19.07 21.86 -1.39
C ASP A 118 19.21 23.33 -1.81
N LEU A 119 18.15 24.12 -1.69
CA LEU A 119 18.18 25.56 -1.97
C LEU A 119 19.11 26.31 -1.05
N ARG A 120 19.13 25.98 0.25
CA ARG A 120 20.04 26.59 1.21
C ARG A 120 21.50 26.27 0.89
N SER A 121 21.77 25.04 0.48
CA SER A 121 23.10 24.60 0.09
C SER A 121 23.63 25.41 -1.10
N VAL A 122 22.79 25.61 -2.12
CA VAL A 122 23.11 26.41 -3.31
C VAL A 122 23.36 27.87 -2.93
N THR A 123 22.54 28.44 -2.03
CA THR A 123 22.68 29.83 -1.60
C THR A 123 23.98 30.09 -0.80
N ARG A 124 24.46 29.08 -0.06
CA ARG A 124 25.70 29.20 0.70
C ARG A 124 26.95 29.24 -0.17
N ASP A 125 26.91 28.56 -1.29
CA ASP A 125 28.05 28.46 -2.20
C ASP A 125 28.13 29.64 -3.18
N GLY A 126 27.12 30.49 -3.16
CA GLY A 126 27.05 31.70 -3.96
C GLY A 126 27.29 32.92 -3.11
#